data_c76f2c566226b98dd4101496d224b92b
#
_entry.id   c76f2c566226b98dd4101496d224b92b
#
_cell.length_a   1.000
_cell.length_b   1.000
_cell.length_c   1.000
_cell.angle_alpha   90.00
_cell.angle_beta   90.00
_cell.angle_gamma   90.00
#
_symmetry.space_group_name_H-M   'P 1'
#
loop_
_entity.id
_entity.type
_entity.pdbx_description
1 polymer ?
#
loop_
_entity_poly.entity_id
_entity_poly.type
_entity_poly.pdbx_seq_one_letter_code
_entity_poly.pdbx_strand_id
1 'polypeptide(L)'
;MNTVIRSARSVEEAEELALKELGVDRNEVEVEVLSRGKTGFLGIGAEQARVRVTKISENSAGGNSASLAIDVINKTLSAAGVNVVSTVRSAYDPDVRGPIIDINGDDSGLLIGRRGQTLQALQFLVNLIVRNQNGEDVRIAIDIEGYRQRRESSLKDMANKVASRAIQTGRSIVLEPMSAADRRIVHMALSDNSGVSTESVGFGDDRKVTILPNLNR
;
A
#
# COMPACT_ATOMS: atom_id res chain seq x y z
N MET A 1 19.04 20.82 12.00
CA MET A 1 18.11 20.83 10.86
C MET A 1 17.42 19.47 10.85
N ASN A 2 16.09 19.42 10.82
CA ASN A 2 15.36 18.15 10.90
C ASN A 2 14.83 17.66 9.55
N THR A 3 15.00 18.44 8.47
CA THR A 3 14.48 18.12 7.14
C THR A 3 15.49 18.50 6.07
N VAL A 4 15.72 17.61 5.11
CA VAL A 4 16.61 17.78 3.97
C VAL A 4 15.89 17.35 2.68
N ILE A 5 16.07 18.12 1.59
CA ILE A 5 15.59 17.75 0.27
C ILE A 5 16.80 17.45 -0.61
N ARG A 6 16.80 16.29 -1.25
CA ARG A 6 17.87 15.87 -2.17
C ARG A 6 17.30 15.39 -3.50
N SER A 7 18.13 15.58 -4.54
CA SER A 7 17.82 15.13 -5.90
C SER A 7 18.96 14.26 -6.40
N ALA A 8 18.64 13.13 -7.02
CA ALA A 8 19.59 12.22 -7.63
C ALA A 8 18.97 11.52 -8.86
N ARG A 9 19.69 10.57 -9.45
CA ARG A 9 19.20 9.83 -10.62
C ARG A 9 18.06 8.86 -10.28
N SER A 10 18.08 8.31 -9.06
CA SER A 10 17.01 7.46 -8.53
C SER A 10 16.54 7.98 -7.17
N VAL A 11 15.40 7.47 -6.72
CA VAL A 11 14.83 7.78 -5.39
C VAL A 11 15.76 7.27 -4.30
N GLU A 12 16.31 6.07 -4.48
CA GLU A 12 17.22 5.41 -3.54
C GLU A 12 18.51 6.22 -3.35
N GLU A 13 19.12 6.68 -4.45
CA GLU A 13 20.33 7.50 -4.41
C GLU A 13 20.07 8.87 -3.73
N ALA A 14 18.92 9.48 -4.01
CA ALA A 14 18.53 10.73 -3.37
C ALA A 14 18.28 10.58 -1.86
N GLU A 15 17.73 9.44 -1.45
CA GLU A 15 17.50 9.09 -0.07
C GLU A 15 18.82 8.85 0.69
N GLU A 16 19.74 8.07 0.12
CA GLU A 16 21.08 7.84 0.72
C GLU A 16 21.85 9.14 0.96
N LEU A 17 21.81 10.05 -0.01
CA LEU A 17 22.44 11.37 0.13
C LEU A 17 21.81 12.19 1.28
N ALA A 18 20.50 12.14 1.42
CA ALA A 18 19.80 12.83 2.51
C ALA A 18 20.07 12.22 3.89
N LEU A 19 20.10 10.89 4.00
CA LEU A 19 20.43 10.18 5.23
C LEU A 19 21.85 10.49 5.71
N LYS A 20 22.81 10.46 4.78
CA LYS A 20 24.21 10.81 5.07
C LYS A 20 24.36 12.24 5.59
N GLU A 21 23.60 13.17 5.07
CA GLU A 21 23.62 14.57 5.51
C GLU A 21 22.97 14.78 6.87
N LEU A 22 21.87 14.07 7.14
CA LEU A 22 21.19 14.13 8.43
C LEU A 22 21.93 13.35 9.53
N GLY A 23 22.87 12.45 9.16
CA GLY A 23 23.63 11.62 10.09
C GLY A 23 22.74 10.66 10.89
N VAL A 24 21.71 10.10 10.26
CA VAL A 24 20.71 9.23 10.88
C VAL A 24 20.48 7.99 10.04
N ASP A 25 19.98 6.93 10.67
CA ASP A 25 19.59 5.70 9.99
C ASP A 25 18.21 5.85 9.30
N ARG A 26 17.95 4.96 8.35
CA ARG A 26 16.73 4.97 7.52
C ARG A 26 15.45 4.79 8.33
N ASN A 27 15.52 4.11 9.47
CA ASN A 27 14.42 3.90 10.42
C ASN A 27 14.10 5.11 11.29
N GLU A 28 14.96 6.14 11.29
CA GLU A 28 14.79 7.36 12.09
C GLU A 28 14.22 8.53 11.28
N VAL A 29 13.84 8.30 10.03
CA VAL A 29 13.37 9.36 9.12
C VAL A 29 12.06 9.02 8.44
N GLU A 30 11.29 10.06 8.17
CA GLU A 30 10.17 10.07 7.25
C GLU A 30 10.65 10.48 5.85
N VAL A 31 10.30 9.69 4.82
CA VAL A 31 10.72 9.90 3.44
C VAL A 31 9.51 10.20 2.56
N GLU A 32 9.45 11.41 2.03
CA GLU A 32 8.43 11.84 1.06
C GLU A 32 9.05 11.94 -0.34
N VAL A 33 8.56 11.16 -1.30
CA VAL A 33 9.01 11.21 -2.70
C VAL A 33 8.28 12.34 -3.41
N LEU A 34 8.99 13.45 -3.66
CA LEU A 34 8.45 14.63 -4.36
C LEU A 34 8.40 14.42 -5.89
N SER A 35 9.38 13.67 -6.44
CA SER A 35 9.42 13.29 -7.85
C SER A 35 10.20 11.98 -8.00
N ARG A 36 9.68 11.04 -8.79
CA ARG A 36 10.39 9.77 -9.08
C ARG A 36 11.47 9.88 -10.14
N GLY A 37 11.58 11.05 -10.78
CA GLY A 37 12.47 11.24 -11.92
C GLY A 37 11.95 10.52 -13.18
N LYS A 38 12.56 10.83 -14.31
CA LYS A 38 12.33 10.14 -15.60
C LYS A 38 13.65 9.93 -16.30
N THR A 39 13.90 8.74 -16.81
CA THR A 39 15.00 8.47 -17.72
C THR A 39 14.69 9.09 -19.07
N GLY A 40 15.46 10.14 -19.47
CA GLY A 40 15.35 10.74 -20.78
C GLY A 40 15.81 9.79 -21.89
N PHE A 41 15.27 9.95 -23.09
CA PHE A 41 15.75 9.23 -24.27
C PHE A 41 16.99 9.97 -24.83
N LEU A 42 18.14 9.28 -24.95
CA LEU A 42 19.41 9.82 -25.38
C LEU A 42 19.92 11.08 -24.61
N GLY A 43 19.63 11.14 -23.31
CA GLY A 43 20.10 12.23 -22.45
C GLY A 43 19.29 13.53 -22.53
N ILE A 44 18.23 13.58 -23.33
CA ILE A 44 17.33 14.74 -23.44
C ILE A 44 16.05 14.45 -22.64
N GLY A 45 15.70 15.37 -21.71
CA GLY A 45 14.47 15.28 -20.92
C GLY A 45 14.56 14.39 -19.67
N ALA A 46 15.78 14.06 -19.20
CA ALA A 46 15.95 13.38 -17.93
C ALA A 46 15.55 14.30 -16.76
N GLU A 47 14.62 13.88 -15.94
CA GLU A 47 14.27 14.55 -14.68
C GLU A 47 14.87 13.76 -13.52
N GLN A 48 15.46 14.48 -12.56
CA GLN A 48 15.99 13.85 -11.34
C GLN A 48 14.86 13.44 -10.39
N ALA A 49 15.04 12.32 -9.72
CA ALA A 49 14.23 11.98 -8.56
C ALA A 49 14.52 12.98 -7.43
N ARG A 50 13.48 13.36 -6.70
CA ARG A 50 13.58 14.27 -5.54
C ARG A 50 12.87 13.68 -4.35
N VAL A 51 13.56 13.67 -3.23
CA VAL A 51 13.00 13.24 -1.94
C VAL A 51 13.14 14.33 -0.89
N ARG A 52 12.16 14.38 -0.01
CA ARG A 52 12.24 15.13 1.25
C ARG A 52 12.40 14.11 2.36
N VAL A 53 13.48 14.24 3.13
CA VAL A 53 13.76 13.37 4.27
C VAL A 53 13.70 14.20 5.55
N THR A 54 12.84 13.80 6.47
CA THR A 54 12.63 14.51 7.75
C THR A 54 12.95 13.57 8.89
N LYS A 55 13.82 14.00 9.81
CA LYS A 55 14.11 13.23 11.04
C LYS A 55 12.84 13.13 11.90
N ILE A 56 12.47 11.90 12.25
CA ILE A 56 11.34 11.63 13.13
C ILE A 56 11.71 12.11 14.54
N SER A 57 10.91 13.03 15.08
CA SER A 57 11.07 13.45 16.47
C SER A 57 10.29 12.48 17.37
N GLU A 58 10.92 11.93 18.38
CA GLU A 58 10.28 11.05 19.38
C GLU A 58 9.10 11.71 20.08
N ASN A 59 9.09 13.04 20.10
CA ASN A 59 7.99 13.83 20.67
C ASN A 59 6.88 14.18 19.67
N SER A 60 6.97 13.72 18.41
CA SER A 60 5.89 13.91 17.42
C SER A 60 4.78 12.89 17.68
N ALA A 61 3.52 13.32 17.51
CA ALA A 61 2.39 12.39 17.53
C ALA A 61 2.64 11.26 16.51
N GLY A 62 2.82 10.03 16.99
CA GLY A 62 3.11 8.86 16.16
C GLY A 62 4.59 8.47 15.98
N GLY A 63 5.57 9.32 16.34
CA GLY A 63 6.99 9.02 16.14
C GLY A 63 7.45 7.75 16.87
N ASN A 64 7.07 7.59 18.14
CA ASN A 64 7.37 6.38 18.91
C ASN A 64 6.69 5.13 18.32
N SER A 65 5.44 5.26 17.88
CA SER A 65 4.70 4.16 17.26
C SER A 65 5.27 3.77 15.89
N ALA A 66 5.81 4.73 15.11
CA ALA A 66 6.46 4.46 13.84
C ALA A 66 7.77 3.68 14.03
N SER A 67 8.65 4.13 14.96
CA SER A 67 9.91 3.44 15.28
C SER A 67 9.65 2.02 15.76
N LEU A 68 8.70 1.86 16.69
CA LEU A 68 8.32 0.53 17.19
C LEU A 68 7.77 -0.37 16.09
N ALA A 69 6.94 0.17 15.19
CA ALA A 69 6.41 -0.60 14.07
C ALA A 69 7.51 -1.08 13.12
N ILE A 70 8.49 -0.22 12.78
CA ILE A 70 9.67 -0.59 11.98
C ILE A 70 10.46 -1.70 12.67
N ASP A 71 10.71 -1.60 13.96
CA ASP A 71 11.44 -2.61 14.72
C ASP A 71 10.73 -3.98 14.70
N VAL A 72 9.42 -3.97 14.92
CA VAL A 72 8.59 -5.19 14.86
C VAL A 72 8.62 -5.80 13.47
N ILE A 73 8.45 -4.98 12.42
CA ILE A 73 8.50 -5.43 11.03
C ILE A 73 9.87 -6.04 10.73
N ASN A 74 10.95 -5.31 10.99
CA ASN A 74 12.30 -5.77 10.68
C ASN A 74 12.66 -7.07 11.43
N LYS A 75 12.34 -7.19 12.70
CA LYS A 75 12.56 -8.42 13.48
C LYS A 75 11.76 -9.59 12.92
N THR A 76 10.50 -9.36 12.57
CA THR A 76 9.63 -10.42 12.02
C THR A 76 10.14 -10.89 10.66
N LEU A 77 10.47 -9.97 9.76
CA LEU A 77 10.89 -10.29 8.39
C LEU A 77 12.30 -10.90 8.34
N SER A 78 13.22 -10.38 9.18
CA SER A 78 14.55 -10.97 9.31
C SER A 78 14.50 -12.41 9.85
N ALA A 79 13.65 -12.67 10.85
CA ALA A 79 13.44 -14.02 11.38
C ALA A 79 12.82 -14.98 10.34
N ALA A 80 12.03 -14.45 9.39
CA ALA A 80 11.48 -15.21 8.28
C ALA A 80 12.45 -15.36 7.09
N GLY A 81 13.64 -14.76 7.15
CA GLY A 81 14.63 -14.79 6.06
C GLY A 81 14.22 -14.01 4.81
N VAL A 82 13.36 -13.00 4.97
CA VAL A 82 12.82 -12.19 3.86
C VAL A 82 13.70 -10.96 3.65
N ASN A 83 14.17 -10.77 2.41
CA ASN A 83 15.05 -9.66 2.04
C ASN A 83 14.24 -8.45 1.54
N VAL A 84 13.92 -7.55 2.46
CA VAL A 84 13.20 -6.31 2.18
C VAL A 84 13.70 -5.18 3.07
N VAL A 85 13.37 -3.96 2.68
CA VAL A 85 13.66 -2.74 3.44
C VAL A 85 12.35 -2.05 3.79
N SER A 86 12.17 -1.70 5.07
CA SER A 86 11.04 -0.92 5.56
C SER A 86 11.44 0.52 5.87
N THR A 87 10.58 1.46 5.47
CA THR A 87 10.78 2.90 5.68
C THR A 87 9.51 3.55 6.16
N VAL A 88 9.63 4.61 6.94
CA VAL A 88 8.49 5.43 7.34
C VAL A 88 8.16 6.40 6.21
N ARG A 89 6.98 6.23 5.56
CA ARG A 89 6.46 7.19 4.59
C ARG A 89 5.91 8.43 5.29
N SER A 90 5.16 8.21 6.36
CA SER A 90 4.63 9.25 7.23
C SER A 90 4.65 8.79 8.68
N ALA A 91 5.15 9.63 9.58
CA ALA A 91 5.14 9.34 11.02
C ALA A 91 3.72 9.43 11.60
N TYR A 92 2.86 10.25 11.02
CA TYR A 92 1.45 10.34 11.33
C TYR A 92 0.63 10.79 10.12
N ASP A 93 -0.35 9.98 9.76
CA ASP A 93 -1.34 10.28 8.73
C ASP A 93 -2.73 10.40 9.38
N PRO A 94 -3.47 11.50 9.15
CA PRO A 94 -4.77 11.74 9.78
C PRO A 94 -5.85 10.73 9.38
N ASP A 95 -5.82 10.24 8.14
CA ASP A 95 -6.81 9.29 7.63
C ASP A 95 -6.60 7.90 8.22
N VAL A 96 -5.34 7.51 8.39
CA VAL A 96 -4.93 6.26 9.04
C VAL A 96 -5.04 6.36 10.55
N ARG A 97 -4.85 7.55 11.12
CA ARG A 97 -4.65 7.85 12.56
C ARG A 97 -3.37 7.22 13.11
N GLY A 98 -2.29 7.30 12.35
CA GLY A 98 -1.00 6.76 12.73
C GLY A 98 -0.01 6.70 11.58
N PRO A 99 1.14 6.02 11.75
CA PRO A 99 2.19 5.98 10.75
C PRO A 99 1.83 5.12 9.55
N ILE A 100 2.43 5.49 8.41
CA ILE A 100 2.43 4.70 7.18
C ILE A 100 3.85 4.20 6.93
N ILE A 101 3.99 2.89 6.77
CA ILE A 101 5.27 2.22 6.55
C ILE A 101 5.27 1.60 5.15
N ASP A 102 6.30 1.93 4.38
CA ASP A 102 6.57 1.32 3.08
C ASP A 102 7.54 0.15 3.23
N ILE A 103 7.26 -0.92 2.50
CA ILE A 103 8.15 -2.07 2.38
C ILE A 103 8.47 -2.27 0.90
N ASN A 104 9.77 -2.35 0.59
CA ASN A 104 10.29 -2.56 -0.77
C ASN A 104 11.39 -3.62 -0.74
N GLY A 105 11.56 -4.39 -1.80
CA GLY A 105 12.65 -5.35 -1.94
C GLY A 105 12.28 -6.54 -2.80
N ASP A 106 13.27 -7.40 -3.04
CA ASP A 106 13.15 -8.54 -3.98
C ASP A 106 12.07 -9.54 -3.55
N ASP A 107 11.87 -9.68 -2.24
CA ASP A 107 10.90 -10.61 -1.65
C ASP A 107 9.52 -9.97 -1.38
N SER A 108 9.28 -8.75 -1.85
CA SER A 108 8.02 -8.01 -1.63
C SER A 108 6.78 -8.81 -2.08
N GLY A 109 6.90 -9.57 -3.16
CA GLY A 109 5.83 -10.44 -3.66
C GLY A 109 5.38 -11.51 -2.66
N LEU A 110 6.30 -12.08 -1.87
CA LEU A 110 5.98 -13.05 -0.81
C LEU A 110 5.17 -12.41 0.31
N LEU A 111 5.51 -11.16 0.65
CA LEU A 111 4.83 -10.40 1.71
C LEU A 111 3.45 -9.89 1.29
N ILE A 112 3.22 -9.66 0.01
CA ILE A 112 1.87 -9.40 -0.50
C ILE A 112 1.03 -10.66 -0.36
N GLY A 113 1.56 -11.79 -0.80
CA GLY A 113 0.88 -13.08 -0.79
C GLY A 113 -0.32 -13.14 -1.73
N ARG A 114 -1.07 -14.22 -1.65
CA ARG A 114 -2.23 -14.42 -2.50
C ARG A 114 -3.30 -13.37 -2.21
N ARG A 115 -3.58 -12.48 -3.18
CA ARG A 115 -4.59 -11.41 -3.10
C ARG A 115 -4.41 -10.47 -1.89
N GLY A 116 -3.16 -10.29 -1.42
CA GLY A 116 -2.87 -9.43 -0.29
C GLY A 116 -3.12 -10.02 1.10
N GLN A 117 -3.34 -11.34 1.21
CA GLN A 117 -3.62 -12.00 2.49
C GLN A 117 -2.44 -11.93 3.45
N THR A 118 -1.21 -12.14 2.96
CA THR A 118 0.00 -12.05 3.79
C THR A 118 0.21 -10.61 4.30
N LEU A 119 0.03 -9.62 3.44
CA LEU A 119 0.09 -8.20 3.83
C LEU A 119 -0.95 -7.86 4.92
N GLN A 120 -2.18 -8.36 4.80
CA GLN A 120 -3.22 -8.14 5.81
C GLN A 120 -2.85 -8.79 7.14
N ALA A 121 -2.31 -10.01 7.12
CA ALA A 121 -1.86 -10.72 8.33
C ALA A 121 -0.68 -9.99 8.99
N LEU A 122 0.31 -9.56 8.20
CA LEU A 122 1.45 -8.77 8.70
C LEU A 122 0.97 -7.47 9.35
N GLN A 123 0.11 -6.72 8.68
CA GLN A 123 -0.44 -5.47 9.22
C GLN A 123 -1.23 -5.71 10.52
N PHE A 124 -2.02 -6.80 10.59
CA PHE A 124 -2.74 -7.15 11.81
C PHE A 124 -1.79 -7.44 12.97
N LEU A 125 -0.75 -8.26 12.74
CA LEU A 125 0.24 -8.61 13.77
C LEU A 125 1.01 -7.39 14.26
N VAL A 126 1.48 -6.53 13.34
CA VAL A 126 2.20 -5.31 13.71
C VAL A 126 1.32 -4.38 14.54
N ASN A 127 0.06 -4.17 14.12
CA ASN A 127 -0.88 -3.36 14.91
C ASN A 127 -1.13 -3.94 16.29
N LEU A 128 -1.28 -5.26 16.41
CA LEU A 128 -1.51 -5.93 17.69
C LEU A 128 -0.32 -5.75 18.64
N ILE A 129 0.90 -5.94 18.13
CA ILE A 129 2.13 -5.85 18.93
C ILE A 129 2.37 -4.41 19.38
N VAL A 130 2.27 -3.45 18.44
CA VAL A 130 2.50 -2.02 18.75
C VAL A 130 1.48 -1.51 19.76
N ARG A 131 0.21 -1.86 19.59
CA ARG A 131 -0.85 -1.50 20.53
C ARG A 131 -0.60 -2.06 21.94
N ASN A 132 -0.16 -3.32 22.04
CA ASN A 132 0.12 -3.96 23.33
C ASN A 132 1.33 -3.33 24.04
N GLN A 133 2.30 -2.80 23.29
CA GLN A 133 3.51 -2.21 23.86
C GLN A 133 3.33 -0.72 24.21
N ASN A 134 2.63 0.05 23.39
CA ASN A 134 2.45 1.50 23.59
C ASN A 134 1.20 1.85 24.40
N GLY A 135 0.22 0.96 24.48
CA GLY A 135 -1.07 1.26 25.13
C GLY A 135 -1.94 2.29 24.38
N GLU A 136 -1.50 2.75 23.22
CA GLU A 136 -2.18 3.77 22.40
C GLU A 136 -3.05 3.12 21.33
N ASP A 137 -4.18 3.74 20.99
CA ASP A 137 -5.04 3.33 19.87
C ASP A 137 -4.55 3.93 18.54
N VAL A 138 -3.28 3.64 18.22
CA VAL A 138 -2.63 4.05 16.97
C VAL A 138 -2.75 2.93 15.95
N ARG A 139 -3.07 3.29 14.71
CA ARG A 139 -3.16 2.34 13.59
C ARG A 139 -1.92 2.47 12.71
N ILE A 140 -1.25 1.35 12.48
CA ILE A 140 -0.13 1.25 11.55
C ILE A 140 -0.68 0.83 10.19
N ALA A 141 -0.43 1.61 9.16
CA ALA A 141 -0.67 1.19 7.78
C ALA A 141 0.64 0.70 7.17
N ILE A 142 0.57 -0.46 6.51
CA ILE A 142 1.70 -1.02 5.76
C ILE A 142 1.33 -1.03 4.28
N ASP A 143 2.20 -0.50 3.43
CA ASP A 143 2.09 -0.63 1.99
C ASP A 143 3.33 -1.33 1.44
N ILE A 144 3.14 -2.20 0.44
CA ILE A 144 4.21 -2.94 -0.20
C ILE A 144 4.24 -2.50 -1.67
N GLU A 145 5.22 -1.66 -2.01
CA GLU A 145 5.43 -1.16 -3.39
C GLU A 145 4.17 -0.57 -4.04
N GLY A 146 3.29 0.06 -3.28
CA GLY A 146 2.04 0.60 -3.81
C GLY A 146 1.01 -0.47 -4.22
N TYR A 147 1.10 -1.67 -3.63
CA TYR A 147 0.23 -2.80 -3.98
C TYR A 147 -1.25 -2.45 -3.89
N ARG A 148 -1.68 -1.70 -2.85
CA ARG A 148 -3.10 -1.36 -2.66
C ARG A 148 -3.67 -0.60 -3.85
N GLN A 149 -2.94 0.39 -4.36
CA GLN A 149 -3.36 1.20 -5.51
C GLN A 149 -3.39 0.37 -6.80
N ARG A 150 -2.34 -0.46 -7.04
CA ARG A 150 -2.32 -1.35 -8.20
C ARG A 150 -3.46 -2.37 -8.17
N ARG A 151 -3.74 -2.93 -6.99
CA ARG A 151 -4.84 -3.90 -6.78
C ARG A 151 -6.19 -3.27 -7.06
N GLU A 152 -6.43 -2.06 -6.53
CA GLU A 152 -7.66 -1.31 -6.77
C GLU A 152 -7.89 -1.03 -8.24
N SER A 153 -6.87 -0.52 -8.96
CA SER A 153 -6.95 -0.28 -10.41
C SER A 153 -7.27 -1.56 -11.18
N SER A 154 -6.53 -2.64 -10.88
CA SER A 154 -6.75 -3.94 -11.53
C SER A 154 -8.17 -4.49 -11.30
N LEU A 155 -8.72 -4.32 -10.09
CA LEU A 155 -10.08 -4.74 -9.78
C LEU A 155 -11.13 -3.91 -10.50
N LYS A 156 -10.95 -2.59 -10.62
CA LYS A 156 -11.84 -1.71 -11.40
C LYS A 156 -11.86 -2.08 -12.88
N ASP A 157 -10.68 -2.31 -13.46
CA ASP A 157 -10.55 -2.69 -14.86
C ASP A 157 -11.21 -4.05 -15.15
N MET A 158 -10.96 -5.02 -14.26
CA MET A 158 -11.56 -6.34 -14.32
C MET A 158 -13.09 -6.26 -14.22
N ALA A 159 -13.61 -5.49 -13.24
CA ALA A 159 -15.05 -5.32 -13.05
C ALA A 159 -15.74 -4.75 -14.30
N ASN A 160 -15.17 -3.70 -14.89
CA ASN A 160 -15.70 -3.07 -16.10
C ASN A 160 -15.69 -4.03 -17.31
N LYS A 161 -14.60 -4.79 -17.51
CA LYS A 161 -14.52 -5.80 -18.57
C LYS A 161 -15.58 -6.90 -18.41
N VAL A 162 -15.75 -7.37 -17.16
CA VAL A 162 -16.76 -8.42 -16.88
C VAL A 162 -18.18 -7.90 -17.02
N ALA A 163 -18.45 -6.65 -16.58
CA ALA A 163 -19.75 -6.01 -16.76
C ALA A 163 -20.13 -5.90 -18.25
N SER A 164 -19.20 -5.43 -19.09
CA SER A 164 -19.42 -5.37 -20.54
C SER A 164 -19.75 -6.74 -21.13
N ARG A 165 -19.03 -7.79 -20.69
CA ARG A 165 -19.31 -9.16 -21.14
C ARG A 165 -20.66 -9.69 -20.65
N ALA A 166 -21.07 -9.37 -19.41
CA ALA A 166 -22.36 -9.76 -18.86
C ALA A 166 -23.50 -9.14 -19.67
N ILE A 167 -23.41 -7.84 -20.01
CA ILE A 167 -24.37 -7.12 -20.86
C ILE A 167 -24.46 -7.77 -22.24
N GLN A 168 -23.31 -8.02 -22.90
CA GLN A 168 -23.29 -8.60 -24.24
C GLN A 168 -23.87 -10.01 -24.32
N THR A 169 -23.64 -10.83 -23.28
CA THR A 169 -24.09 -12.23 -23.27
C THR A 169 -25.47 -12.41 -22.65
N GLY A 170 -25.99 -11.40 -21.95
CA GLY A 170 -27.23 -11.50 -21.19
C GLY A 170 -27.16 -12.50 -20.03
N ARG A 171 -25.94 -12.87 -19.59
CA ARG A 171 -25.73 -13.87 -18.53
C ARG A 171 -25.00 -13.27 -17.33
N SER A 172 -25.41 -13.69 -16.15
CA SER A 172 -24.68 -13.37 -14.92
C SER A 172 -23.30 -14.01 -14.91
N ILE A 173 -22.30 -13.27 -14.40
CA ILE A 173 -20.93 -13.74 -14.28
C ILE A 173 -20.51 -13.67 -12.81
N VAL A 174 -20.03 -14.79 -12.31
CA VAL A 174 -19.54 -14.93 -10.93
C VAL A 174 -18.04 -14.70 -10.93
N LEU A 175 -17.57 -13.78 -10.10
CA LEU A 175 -16.14 -13.52 -9.89
C LEU A 175 -15.55 -14.53 -8.92
N GLU A 176 -14.23 -14.58 -8.86
CA GLU A 176 -13.52 -15.37 -7.86
C GLU A 176 -13.76 -14.82 -6.44
N PRO A 177 -13.67 -15.69 -5.41
CA PRO A 177 -13.72 -15.25 -4.03
C PRO A 177 -12.67 -14.17 -3.74
N MET A 178 -13.04 -13.14 -2.97
CA MET A 178 -12.18 -12.03 -2.64
C MET A 178 -12.52 -11.40 -1.29
N SER A 179 -11.60 -10.61 -0.75
CA SER A 179 -11.76 -9.92 0.54
C SER A 179 -12.97 -8.96 0.53
N ALA A 180 -13.46 -8.60 1.72
CA ALA A 180 -14.56 -7.63 1.83
C ALA A 180 -14.20 -6.26 1.22
N ALA A 181 -12.92 -5.84 1.35
CA ALA A 181 -12.42 -4.61 0.73
C ALA A 181 -12.43 -4.70 -0.80
N ASP A 182 -11.93 -5.80 -1.37
CA ASP A 182 -11.94 -6.03 -2.82
C ASP A 182 -13.37 -6.06 -3.38
N ARG A 183 -14.30 -6.73 -2.67
CA ARG A 183 -15.71 -6.79 -3.08
C ARG A 183 -16.34 -5.38 -3.10
N ARG A 184 -16.00 -4.54 -2.10
CA ARG A 184 -16.45 -3.15 -2.09
C ARG A 184 -15.93 -2.36 -3.28
N ILE A 185 -14.65 -2.54 -3.67
CA ILE A 185 -14.07 -1.89 -4.85
C ILE A 185 -14.86 -2.28 -6.11
N VAL A 186 -15.17 -3.56 -6.30
CA VAL A 186 -15.96 -4.03 -7.45
C VAL A 186 -17.37 -3.42 -7.45
N HIS A 187 -18.07 -3.40 -6.30
CA HIS A 187 -19.40 -2.80 -6.19
C HIS A 187 -19.36 -1.31 -6.52
N MET A 188 -18.39 -0.57 -5.97
CA MET A 188 -18.23 0.87 -6.22
C MET A 188 -17.85 1.17 -7.68
N ALA A 189 -17.03 0.35 -8.31
CA ALA A 189 -16.64 0.53 -9.71
C ALA A 189 -17.83 0.37 -10.68
N LEU A 190 -18.86 -0.36 -10.28
CA LEU A 190 -20.03 -0.63 -11.10
C LEU A 190 -21.30 0.09 -10.62
N SER A 191 -21.24 0.89 -9.55
CA SER A 191 -22.41 1.57 -8.97
C SER A 191 -23.16 2.44 -9.96
N ASP A 192 -22.42 3.11 -10.85
CA ASP A 192 -23.00 4.05 -11.83
C ASP A 192 -23.34 3.39 -13.18
N ASN A 193 -23.07 2.07 -13.30
CA ASN A 193 -23.35 1.34 -14.53
C ASN A 193 -24.78 0.78 -14.54
N SER A 194 -25.69 1.48 -15.21
CA SER A 194 -27.12 1.09 -15.31
C SER A 194 -27.35 -0.26 -16.01
N GLY A 195 -26.38 -0.77 -16.77
CA GLY A 195 -26.50 -2.03 -17.54
C GLY A 195 -26.30 -3.29 -16.68
N VAL A 196 -25.80 -3.15 -15.44
CA VAL A 196 -25.56 -4.28 -14.54
C VAL A 196 -25.94 -3.95 -13.10
N SER A 197 -26.17 -4.99 -12.32
CA SER A 197 -26.22 -4.95 -10.86
C SER A 197 -25.18 -5.92 -10.26
N THR A 198 -24.82 -5.72 -9.02
CA THR A 198 -23.79 -6.54 -8.34
C THR A 198 -24.31 -7.08 -7.01
N GLU A 199 -24.07 -8.35 -6.76
CA GLU A 199 -24.46 -9.03 -5.53
C GLU A 199 -23.30 -9.80 -4.91
N SER A 200 -23.13 -9.72 -3.59
CA SER A 200 -22.13 -10.51 -2.85
C SER A 200 -22.75 -11.79 -2.30
N VAL A 201 -22.29 -12.95 -2.79
CA VAL A 201 -22.81 -14.27 -2.46
C VAL A 201 -21.73 -15.12 -1.77
N GLY A 202 -22.16 -15.99 -0.84
CA GLY A 202 -21.26 -16.90 -0.09
C GLY A 202 -20.90 -16.35 1.30
N PHE A 203 -20.05 -17.10 2.02
CA PHE A 203 -19.66 -16.81 3.40
C PHE A 203 -18.13 -16.91 3.56
N GLY A 204 -17.60 -16.18 4.54
CA GLY A 204 -16.17 -16.24 4.87
C GLY A 204 -15.26 -15.96 3.67
N ASP A 205 -14.24 -16.78 3.50
CA ASP A 205 -13.23 -16.65 2.45
C ASP A 205 -13.73 -17.04 1.05
N ASP A 206 -14.83 -17.80 0.96
CA ASP A 206 -15.46 -18.18 -0.32
C ASP A 206 -16.44 -17.12 -0.84
N ARG A 207 -16.62 -16.02 -0.11
CA ARG A 207 -17.54 -14.96 -0.51
C ARG A 207 -17.03 -14.21 -1.73
N LYS A 208 -17.91 -14.06 -2.73
CA LYS A 208 -17.61 -13.57 -4.08
C LYS A 208 -18.66 -12.58 -4.56
N VAL A 209 -18.36 -11.84 -5.62
CA VAL A 209 -19.31 -10.94 -6.29
C VAL A 209 -19.84 -11.62 -7.54
N THR A 210 -21.16 -11.52 -7.73
CA THR A 210 -21.83 -11.85 -8.98
C THR A 210 -22.23 -10.54 -9.66
N ILE A 211 -21.93 -10.44 -10.96
CA ILE A 211 -22.34 -9.33 -11.82
C ILE A 211 -23.52 -9.82 -12.66
N LEU A 212 -24.67 -9.18 -12.49
CA LEU A 212 -25.93 -9.52 -13.16
C LEU A 212 -26.25 -8.46 -14.21
N PRO A 213 -26.53 -8.83 -15.47
CA PRO A 213 -26.98 -7.87 -16.45
C PRO A 213 -28.42 -7.42 -16.15
N ASN A 214 -28.66 -6.13 -16.22
CA ASN A 214 -29.98 -5.57 -16.14
C ASN A 214 -30.64 -5.75 -17.52
N LEU A 215 -31.33 -6.88 -17.71
CA LEU A 215 -32.10 -7.11 -18.93
C LEU A 215 -33.29 -6.12 -18.91
N ASN A 216 -33.23 -5.08 -19.73
CA ASN A 216 -34.39 -4.25 -19.96
C ASN A 216 -35.53 -5.17 -20.45
N ARG A 217 -36.56 -5.34 -19.60
CA ARG A 217 -37.83 -5.89 -19.99
C ARG A 217 -38.61 -4.88 -20.85
#